data_a1769a67a193523dbcb39b3261becfbd
#
_entry.id   a1769a67a193523dbcb39b3261becfbd
#
_cell.length_a   1.000
_cell.length_b   1.000
_cell.length_c   1.000
_cell.angle_alpha   90.00
_cell.angle_beta   90.00
_cell.angle_gamma   90.00
#
_symmetry.space_group_name_H-M   'P 1'
#
loop_
_entity.id
_entity.type
_entity.pdbx_description
1 polymer ?
#
loop_
_entity_poly.entity_id
_entity_poly.type
_entity_poly.pdbx_seq_one_letter_code
_entity_poly.pdbx_strand_id
1 'polypeptide(L)'
;MKESALLDTSFLIRLLSESNPLHEIAIHSYEYFLQEGNEMKVSTISIAEYCVKGSVDELPLRNLKVVPFNINHAIVAGKFAKIVFEQKRSKSIIFENRNIIPNDSKLFAQAHCENSIKYFVTSDTEALKVMNTIGQNIEGRLSFEHIDIHKDCAESFERLF
;
A
#
# COMPACT_ATOMS: atom_id res chain seq x y z
N MET A 1 -0.96 -18.98 10.07
CA MET A 1 -1.21 -18.43 8.70
C MET A 1 0.03 -17.63 8.35
N LYS A 2 0.60 -17.83 7.17
CA LYS A 2 1.81 -17.13 6.75
C LYS A 2 1.49 -15.63 6.60
N GLU A 3 2.32 -14.77 7.19
CA GLU A 3 2.16 -13.32 7.07
C GLU A 3 2.51 -12.87 5.65
N SER A 4 1.85 -11.83 5.18
CA SER A 4 2.06 -11.30 3.84
C SER A 4 2.16 -9.78 3.81
N ALA A 5 2.86 -9.27 2.80
CA ALA A 5 3.02 -7.86 2.53
C ALA A 5 2.24 -7.47 1.27
N LEU A 6 1.43 -6.42 1.32
CA LEU A 6 0.84 -5.79 0.14
C LEU A 6 1.77 -4.70 -0.36
N LEU A 7 2.21 -4.85 -1.61
CA LEU A 7 3.12 -3.91 -2.25
C LEU A 7 2.32 -2.82 -2.97
N ASP A 8 2.61 -1.58 -2.64
CA ASP A 8 2.04 -0.41 -3.29
C ASP A 8 2.66 -0.17 -4.67
N THR A 9 1.94 0.52 -5.53
CA THR A 9 2.40 0.92 -6.87
C THR A 9 3.70 1.71 -6.82
N SER A 10 3.84 2.60 -5.84
CA SER A 10 5.07 3.39 -5.66
C SER A 10 6.29 2.50 -5.40
N PHE A 11 6.14 1.43 -4.61
CA PHE A 11 7.19 0.45 -4.38
C PHE A 11 7.55 -0.31 -5.66
N LEU A 12 6.55 -0.79 -6.42
CA LEU A 12 6.79 -1.49 -7.68
C LEU A 12 7.55 -0.63 -8.70
N ILE A 13 7.22 0.66 -8.79
CA ILE A 13 7.94 1.60 -9.66
C ILE A 13 9.40 1.71 -9.24
N ARG A 14 9.72 1.78 -7.93
CA ARG A 14 11.10 1.83 -7.43
C ARG A 14 11.85 0.53 -7.72
N LEU A 15 11.17 -0.60 -7.49
CA LEU A 15 11.73 -1.93 -7.73
C LEU A 15 12.14 -2.16 -9.19
N LEU A 16 11.36 -1.61 -10.14
CA LEU A 16 11.53 -1.88 -11.58
C LEU A 16 12.30 -0.77 -12.33
N SER A 17 12.64 0.32 -11.67
CA SER A 17 13.36 1.44 -12.29
C SER A 17 14.78 1.57 -11.76
N GLU A 18 15.75 1.00 -12.47
CA GLU A 18 17.18 1.02 -12.09
C GLU A 18 17.74 2.45 -11.92
N SER A 19 17.19 3.42 -12.64
CA SER A 19 17.60 4.83 -12.53
C SER A 19 17.02 5.55 -11.30
N ASN A 20 16.12 4.89 -10.56
CA ASN A 20 15.49 5.50 -9.40
C ASN A 20 16.42 5.50 -8.18
N PRO A 21 16.55 6.62 -7.43
CA PRO A 21 17.40 6.68 -6.24
C PRO A 21 17.06 5.65 -5.15
N LEU A 22 15.82 5.16 -5.11
CA LEU A 22 15.36 4.17 -4.14
C LEU A 22 15.38 2.72 -4.67
N HIS A 23 15.93 2.51 -5.88
CA HIS A 23 15.96 1.18 -6.51
C HIS A 23 16.67 0.14 -5.64
N GLU A 24 17.88 0.44 -5.19
CA GLU A 24 18.67 -0.48 -4.35
C GLU A 24 17.95 -0.86 -3.05
N ILE A 25 17.30 0.12 -2.40
CA ILE A 25 16.55 -0.12 -1.18
C ILE A 25 15.31 -0.99 -1.47
N ALA A 26 14.64 -0.76 -2.60
CA ALA A 26 13.49 -1.56 -3.01
C ALA A 26 13.91 -3.01 -3.33
N ILE A 27 15.05 -3.22 -4.00
CA ILE A 27 15.62 -4.55 -4.25
C ILE A 27 15.92 -5.27 -2.93
N HIS A 28 16.63 -4.63 -2.00
CA HIS A 28 16.95 -5.23 -0.71
C HIS A 28 15.70 -5.60 0.09
N SER A 29 14.66 -4.73 0.08
CA SER A 29 13.38 -5.02 0.72
C SER A 29 12.69 -6.23 0.10
N TYR A 30 12.69 -6.30 -1.22
CA TYR A 30 12.09 -7.41 -1.96
C TYR A 30 12.81 -8.74 -1.68
N GLU A 31 14.13 -8.74 -1.70
CA GLU A 31 14.98 -9.91 -1.38
C GLU A 31 14.76 -10.35 0.06
N TYR A 32 14.67 -9.42 1.01
CA TYR A 32 14.38 -9.72 2.41
C TYR A 32 13.06 -10.48 2.56
N PHE A 33 11.96 -10.00 1.96
CA PHE A 33 10.67 -10.71 1.99
C PHE A 33 10.77 -12.11 1.39
N LEU A 34 11.54 -12.28 0.31
CA LEU A 34 11.77 -13.60 -0.29
C LEU A 34 12.52 -14.53 0.66
N GLN A 35 13.58 -14.04 1.31
CA GLN A 35 14.44 -14.82 2.22
C GLN A 35 13.68 -15.25 3.47
N GLU A 36 12.92 -14.34 4.09
CA GLU A 36 12.05 -14.63 5.23
C GLU A 36 10.83 -15.50 4.84
N GLY A 37 10.68 -15.74 3.56
CA GLY A 37 9.60 -16.55 3.03
C GLY A 37 8.22 -15.91 3.23
N ASN A 38 8.15 -14.61 3.42
CA ASN A 38 6.89 -13.87 3.46
C ASN A 38 6.21 -13.86 2.09
N GLU A 39 4.89 -13.98 2.07
CA GLU A 39 4.14 -13.90 0.82
C GLU A 39 4.01 -12.43 0.42
N MET A 40 4.47 -12.08 -0.77
CA MET A 40 4.27 -10.74 -1.33
C MET A 40 3.03 -10.73 -2.21
N LYS A 41 2.20 -9.70 -2.03
CA LYS A 41 0.93 -9.51 -2.73
C LYS A 41 0.90 -8.21 -3.49
N VAL A 42 0.20 -8.22 -4.60
CA VAL A 42 -0.07 -7.02 -5.41
C VAL A 42 -1.57 -6.91 -5.68
N SER A 43 -2.13 -5.73 -5.50
CA SER A 43 -3.52 -5.45 -5.83
C SER A 43 -3.73 -5.32 -7.33
N THR A 44 -4.90 -5.73 -7.82
CA THR A 44 -5.33 -5.37 -9.18
C THR A 44 -5.42 -3.85 -9.38
N ILE A 45 -5.62 -3.05 -8.31
CA ILE A 45 -5.54 -1.60 -8.35
C ILE A 45 -4.12 -1.14 -8.68
N SER A 46 -3.10 -1.67 -7.97
CA SER A 46 -1.69 -1.34 -8.22
C SER A 46 -1.24 -1.77 -9.62
N ILE A 47 -1.71 -2.92 -10.10
CA ILE A 47 -1.45 -3.36 -11.48
C ILE A 47 -2.03 -2.35 -12.48
N ALA A 48 -3.28 -1.91 -12.29
CA ALA A 48 -3.91 -0.94 -13.16
C ALA A 48 -3.16 0.41 -13.19
N GLU A 49 -2.72 0.90 -12.03
CA GLU A 49 -1.91 2.12 -11.93
C GLU A 49 -0.56 1.97 -12.64
N TYR A 50 0.13 0.85 -12.44
CA TYR A 50 1.41 0.58 -13.09
C TYR A 50 1.27 0.56 -14.61
N CYS A 51 0.21 -0.09 -15.12
CA CYS A 51 -0.06 -0.22 -16.54
C CYS A 51 -0.46 1.09 -17.25
N VAL A 52 -0.60 2.21 -16.53
CA VAL A 52 -0.76 3.53 -17.18
C VAL A 52 0.48 3.92 -17.99
N LYS A 53 1.68 3.50 -17.55
CA LYS A 53 2.96 3.83 -18.21
C LYS A 53 3.85 2.60 -18.48
N GLY A 54 3.62 1.50 -17.78
CA GLY A 54 4.36 0.26 -17.93
C GLY A 54 3.51 -0.86 -18.52
N SER A 55 4.08 -2.06 -18.58
CA SER A 55 3.41 -3.28 -19.03
C SER A 55 3.30 -4.29 -17.89
N VAL A 56 2.23 -5.06 -17.86
CA VAL A 56 2.03 -6.14 -16.89
C VAL A 56 3.16 -7.19 -16.96
N ASP A 57 3.75 -7.38 -18.13
CA ASP A 57 4.85 -8.33 -18.35
C ASP A 57 6.15 -7.96 -17.63
N GLU A 58 6.30 -6.69 -17.24
CA GLU A 58 7.45 -6.19 -16.46
C GLU A 58 7.34 -6.57 -14.99
N LEU A 59 6.12 -6.83 -14.49
CA LEU A 59 5.89 -7.16 -13.10
C LEU A 59 6.38 -8.58 -12.76
N PRO A 60 7.07 -8.78 -11.62
CA PRO A 60 7.59 -10.08 -11.21
C PRO A 60 6.48 -11.00 -10.66
N LEU A 61 5.40 -11.20 -11.44
CA LEU A 61 4.18 -11.92 -11.00
C LEU A 61 4.43 -13.39 -10.60
N ARG A 62 5.57 -13.96 -10.96
CA ARG A 62 5.94 -15.32 -10.50
C ARG A 62 6.14 -15.39 -8.98
N ASN A 63 6.56 -14.28 -8.38
CA ASN A 63 6.84 -14.16 -6.94
C ASN A 63 5.77 -13.34 -6.21
N LEU A 64 4.77 -12.81 -6.93
CA LEU A 64 3.72 -11.97 -6.38
C LEU A 64 2.36 -12.67 -6.50
N LYS A 65 1.61 -12.70 -5.41
CA LYS A 65 0.23 -13.15 -5.45
C LYS A 65 -0.69 -11.98 -5.78
N VAL A 66 -1.40 -12.08 -6.89
CA VAL A 66 -2.39 -11.06 -7.26
C VAL A 66 -3.64 -11.18 -6.38
N VAL A 67 -4.03 -10.07 -5.76
CA VAL A 67 -5.25 -9.98 -4.95
C VAL A 67 -6.26 -9.10 -5.66
N PRO A 68 -7.41 -9.66 -6.10
CA PRO A 68 -8.45 -8.88 -6.76
C PRO A 68 -9.13 -7.94 -5.77
N PHE A 69 -9.42 -6.71 -6.21
CA PHE A 69 -10.24 -5.78 -5.46
C PHE A 69 -11.71 -6.18 -5.58
N ASN A 70 -12.34 -6.53 -4.47
CA ASN A 70 -13.70 -7.09 -4.42
C ASN A 70 -14.70 -6.15 -3.70
N ILE A 71 -15.96 -6.61 -3.58
CA ILE A 71 -17.05 -5.81 -2.98
C ILE A 71 -16.80 -5.47 -1.50
N ASN A 72 -16.21 -6.38 -0.72
CA ASN A 72 -15.91 -6.11 0.70
C ASN A 72 -14.86 -5.01 0.82
N HIS A 73 -13.83 -5.05 -0.03
CA HIS A 73 -12.84 -3.99 -0.13
C HIS A 73 -13.47 -2.65 -0.52
N ALA A 74 -14.41 -2.67 -1.47
CA ALA A 74 -15.10 -1.46 -1.94
C ALA A 74 -15.93 -0.79 -0.83
N ILE A 75 -16.64 -1.58 -0.01
CA ILE A 75 -17.44 -1.06 1.12
C ILE A 75 -16.52 -0.37 2.15
N VAL A 76 -15.40 -1.02 2.51
CA VAL A 76 -14.45 -0.45 3.48
C VAL A 76 -13.72 0.75 2.90
N ALA A 77 -13.34 0.72 1.61
CA ALA A 77 -12.72 1.85 0.92
C ALA A 77 -13.62 3.10 0.93
N GLY A 78 -14.93 2.92 0.75
CA GLY A 78 -15.91 4.02 0.86
C GLY A 78 -15.93 4.63 2.28
N LYS A 79 -15.88 3.81 3.32
CA LYS A 79 -15.78 4.28 4.72
C LYS A 79 -14.49 5.05 4.97
N PHE A 80 -13.35 4.54 4.51
CA PHE A 80 -12.06 5.19 4.66
C PHE A 80 -12.00 6.53 3.91
N ALA A 81 -12.51 6.56 2.68
CA ALA A 81 -12.57 7.80 1.90
C ALA A 81 -13.45 8.86 2.59
N LYS A 82 -14.59 8.45 3.18
CA LYS A 82 -15.43 9.35 3.97
C LYS A 82 -14.67 10.01 5.11
N ILE A 83 -13.92 9.23 5.89
CA ILE A 83 -13.06 9.74 6.97
C ILE A 83 -12.09 10.79 6.44
N VAL A 84 -11.38 10.49 5.35
CA VAL A 84 -10.39 11.39 4.75
C VAL A 84 -11.05 12.69 4.29
N PHE A 85 -12.21 12.61 3.64
CA PHE A 85 -12.94 13.81 3.17
C PHE A 85 -13.46 14.67 4.33
N GLU A 86 -13.96 14.07 5.39
CA GLU A 86 -14.45 14.78 6.57
C GLU A 86 -13.32 15.53 7.27
N GLN A 87 -12.15 14.89 7.44
CA GLN A 87 -10.97 15.52 8.03
C GLN A 87 -10.41 16.66 7.17
N LYS A 88 -10.46 16.53 5.85
CA LYS A 88 -10.05 17.59 4.93
C LYS A 88 -11.00 18.79 4.96
N ARG A 89 -12.31 18.56 5.05
CA ARG A 89 -13.32 19.63 5.19
C ARG A 89 -13.14 20.44 6.47
N SER A 90 -12.83 19.79 7.58
CA SER A 90 -12.60 20.47 8.87
C SER A 90 -11.40 21.44 8.83
N LYS A 91 -10.45 21.24 7.89
CA LYS A 91 -9.26 22.08 7.69
C LYS A 91 -9.44 23.17 6.62
N SER A 92 -10.68 23.50 6.22
CA SER A 92 -11.02 24.57 5.24
C SER A 92 -10.34 24.41 3.86
N ILE A 93 -10.02 23.21 3.44
CA ILE A 93 -9.51 22.96 2.10
C ILE A 93 -10.70 22.79 1.17
N ILE A 94 -10.91 23.76 0.25
CA ILE A 94 -11.95 23.70 -0.77
C ILE A 94 -11.61 22.59 -1.75
N PHE A 95 -12.38 21.49 -1.70
CA PHE A 95 -12.36 20.47 -2.75
C PHE A 95 -13.52 20.72 -3.70
N GLU A 96 -13.22 20.85 -4.99
CA GLU A 96 -14.23 20.68 -6.03
C GLU A 96 -14.90 19.31 -5.85
N ASN A 97 -16.21 19.25 -6.06
CA ASN A 97 -17.14 18.13 -5.83
C ASN A 97 -16.83 16.88 -6.69
N ARG A 98 -15.66 16.31 -6.58
CA ARG A 98 -15.36 14.99 -7.16
C ARG A 98 -15.28 13.96 -6.06
N ASN A 99 -16.34 13.16 -5.94
CA ASN A 99 -16.38 11.98 -5.06
C ASN A 99 -15.47 10.83 -5.62
N ILE A 100 -14.23 11.17 -5.96
CA ILE A 100 -13.25 10.18 -6.40
C ILE A 100 -12.59 9.61 -5.16
N ILE A 101 -12.80 8.32 -4.92
CA ILE A 101 -12.12 7.60 -3.86
C ILE A 101 -10.64 7.45 -4.26
N PRO A 102 -9.69 8.00 -3.48
CA PRO A 102 -8.27 7.83 -3.76
C PRO A 102 -7.87 6.36 -3.79
N ASN A 103 -6.93 5.99 -4.65
CA ASN A 103 -6.45 4.63 -4.74
C ASN A 103 -5.81 4.15 -3.43
N ASP A 104 -5.14 5.04 -2.69
CA ASP A 104 -4.61 4.73 -1.36
C ASP A 104 -5.68 4.20 -0.41
N SER A 105 -6.86 4.84 -0.36
CA SER A 105 -7.99 4.37 0.47
C SER A 105 -8.47 2.99 0.05
N LYS A 106 -8.41 2.65 -1.25
CA LYS A 106 -8.77 1.32 -1.77
C LYS A 106 -7.73 0.27 -1.35
N LEU A 107 -6.43 0.60 -1.47
CA LEU A 107 -5.35 -0.30 -1.08
C LEU A 107 -5.33 -0.55 0.43
N PHE A 108 -5.54 0.48 1.25
CA PHE A 108 -5.64 0.34 2.71
C PHE A 108 -6.86 -0.49 3.13
N ALA A 109 -8.00 -0.32 2.45
CA ALA A 109 -9.18 -1.14 2.69
C ALA A 109 -8.92 -2.61 2.35
N GLN A 110 -8.24 -2.87 1.24
CA GLN A 110 -7.85 -4.23 0.86
C GLN A 110 -6.91 -4.86 1.88
N ALA A 111 -5.86 -4.14 2.29
CA ALA A 111 -4.94 -4.61 3.33
C ALA A 111 -5.66 -4.87 4.65
N HIS A 112 -6.61 -4.02 5.03
CA HIS A 112 -7.37 -4.17 6.27
C HIS A 112 -8.33 -5.37 6.25
N CYS A 113 -8.96 -5.65 5.11
CA CYS A 113 -9.90 -6.77 4.96
C CYS A 113 -9.22 -8.14 4.84
N GLU A 114 -7.99 -8.17 4.35
CA GLU A 114 -7.26 -9.41 4.10
C GLU A 114 -6.45 -9.83 5.32
N ASN A 115 -6.97 -10.74 6.13
CA ASN A 115 -6.39 -11.15 7.42
C ASN A 115 -4.92 -11.60 7.37
N SER A 116 -4.45 -12.10 6.22
CA SER A 116 -3.07 -12.50 6.02
C SER A 116 -2.12 -11.36 5.72
N ILE A 117 -2.63 -10.17 5.31
CA ILE A 117 -1.81 -8.99 5.07
C ILE A 117 -1.48 -8.35 6.42
N LYS A 118 -0.21 -8.32 6.76
CA LYS A 118 0.32 -7.71 7.98
C LYS A 118 1.11 -6.44 7.69
N TYR A 119 1.62 -6.31 6.48
CA TYR A 119 2.46 -5.18 6.09
C TYR A 119 1.94 -4.51 4.82
N PHE A 120 1.96 -3.19 4.80
CA PHE A 120 1.73 -2.37 3.61
C PHE A 120 3.04 -1.65 3.27
N VAL A 121 3.62 -1.97 2.12
CA VAL A 121 4.95 -1.49 1.72
C VAL A 121 4.80 -0.37 0.69
N THR A 122 5.27 0.82 1.02
CA THR A 122 5.14 2.01 0.17
C THR A 122 6.39 2.88 0.20
N SER A 123 6.58 3.68 -0.84
CA SER A 123 7.52 4.80 -0.89
C SER A 123 6.83 6.16 -0.96
N ASP A 124 5.52 6.19 -0.78
CA ASP A 124 4.73 7.42 -0.87
C ASP A 124 4.42 7.99 0.53
N THR A 125 5.02 9.13 0.83
CA THR A 125 4.81 9.82 2.12
C THR A 125 3.40 10.41 2.26
N GLU A 126 2.73 10.75 1.17
CA GLU A 126 1.33 11.21 1.20
C GLU A 126 0.37 10.06 1.54
N ALA A 127 0.63 8.86 1.02
CA ALA A 127 -0.11 7.65 1.40
C ALA A 127 -0.04 7.41 2.91
N LEU A 128 1.13 7.60 3.53
CA LEU A 128 1.30 7.47 4.98
C LEU A 128 0.45 8.48 5.78
N LYS A 129 0.33 9.72 5.30
CA LYS A 129 -0.54 10.72 5.94
C LYS A 129 -2.02 10.32 5.87
N VAL A 130 -2.46 9.80 4.72
CA VAL A 130 -3.82 9.28 4.53
C VAL A 130 -4.08 8.11 5.48
N MET A 131 -3.16 7.15 5.54
CA MET A 131 -3.26 5.99 6.43
C MET A 131 -3.37 6.40 7.90
N ASN A 132 -2.53 7.34 8.36
CA ASN A 132 -2.57 7.86 9.73
C ASN A 132 -3.91 8.54 10.04
N THR A 133 -4.44 9.32 9.08
CA THR A 133 -5.76 9.95 9.23
C THR A 133 -6.87 8.92 9.39
N ILE A 134 -6.85 7.85 8.60
CA ILE A 134 -7.80 6.75 8.72
C ILE A 134 -7.64 6.06 10.08
N GLY A 135 -6.41 5.66 10.44
CA GLY A 135 -6.13 4.92 11.68
C GLY A 135 -6.55 5.66 12.96
N GLN A 136 -6.49 6.99 12.97
CA GLN A 136 -6.93 7.82 14.10
C GLN A 136 -8.45 7.98 14.21
N ASN A 137 -9.22 7.66 13.17
CA ASN A 137 -10.64 7.95 13.07
C ASN A 137 -11.52 6.70 12.83
N ILE A 138 -10.95 5.50 12.77
CA ILE A 138 -11.73 4.25 12.72
C ILE A 138 -11.99 3.69 14.12
N GLU A 139 -13.02 2.89 14.26
CA GLU A 139 -13.21 2.06 15.44
C GLU A 139 -12.15 0.94 15.47
N GLY A 140 -11.38 0.89 16.55
CA GLY A 140 -10.27 -0.06 16.68
C GLY A 140 -8.98 0.46 16.03
N ARG A 141 -8.27 -0.43 15.35
CA ARG A 141 -7.01 -0.12 14.66
C ARG A 141 -6.95 -0.78 13.28
N LEU A 142 -6.09 -0.27 12.41
CA LEU A 142 -5.76 -0.94 11.17
C LEU A 142 -5.16 -2.33 11.47
N SER A 143 -5.49 -3.32 10.65
CA SER A 143 -5.04 -4.71 10.82
C SER A 143 -3.64 -4.97 10.27
N PHE A 144 -2.99 -3.93 9.73
CA PHE A 144 -1.67 -4.00 9.12
C PHE A 144 -0.79 -2.86 9.61
N GLU A 145 0.51 -3.04 9.50
CA GLU A 145 1.54 -2.04 9.74
C GLU A 145 2.11 -1.56 8.41
N HIS A 146 2.59 -0.32 8.36
CA HIS A 146 3.23 0.20 7.17
C HIS A 146 4.75 0.05 7.24
N ILE A 147 5.35 -0.17 6.09
CA ILE A 147 6.80 -0.14 5.88
C ILE A 147 7.08 0.97 4.87
N ASP A 148 7.78 1.99 5.31
CA ASP A 148 8.24 3.10 4.49
C ASP A 148 9.68 2.82 4.05
N ILE A 149 9.87 2.56 2.76
CA ILE A 149 11.21 2.23 2.22
C ILE A 149 12.18 3.41 2.16
N HIS A 150 11.75 4.65 2.46
CA HIS A 150 12.67 5.77 2.66
C HIS A 150 13.49 5.64 3.95
N LYS A 151 12.99 4.88 4.92
CA LYS A 151 13.73 4.53 6.13
C LYS A 151 14.47 3.24 5.86
N ASP A 152 15.72 3.18 6.31
CA ASP A 152 16.58 2.01 6.08
C ASP A 152 15.83 0.72 6.44
N CYS A 153 15.81 -0.23 5.50
CA CYS A 153 15.13 -1.51 5.67
C CYS A 153 15.50 -2.21 6.98
N ALA A 154 16.78 -2.18 7.35
CA ALA A 154 17.27 -2.78 8.59
C ALA A 154 16.56 -2.21 9.82
N GLU A 155 16.43 -0.86 9.94
CA GLU A 155 15.74 -0.25 11.06
C GLU A 155 14.24 -0.53 11.08
N SER A 156 13.61 -0.65 9.91
CA SER A 156 12.18 -0.95 9.81
C SER A 156 11.88 -2.40 10.18
N PHE A 157 12.78 -3.32 9.86
CA PHE A 157 12.62 -4.74 10.13
C PHE A 157 13.08 -5.15 11.53
N GLU A 158 14.14 -4.54 12.09
CA GLU A 158 14.56 -4.77 13.48
C GLU A 158 13.52 -4.34 14.52
N ARG A 159 12.59 -3.46 14.17
CA ARG A 159 11.46 -3.06 15.04
C ARG A 159 10.26 -4.00 14.97
N LEU A 160 10.21 -4.86 13.97
CA LEU A 160 9.08 -5.75 13.71
C LEU A 160 9.31 -7.18 14.22
N PHE A 161 10.54 -7.50 14.59
CA PHE A 161 11.00 -8.78 15.16
C PHE A 161 11.87 -8.53 16.39
#